data_2cef5eeacde516cd893e979e1acb74fa
#
_entry.id   2cef5eeacde516cd893e979e1acb74fa
#
_cell.length_a   1.000
_cell.length_b   1.000
_cell.length_c   1.000
_cell.angle_alpha   90.00
_cell.angle_beta   90.00
_cell.angle_gamma   90.00
#
_symmetry.space_group_name_H-M   'P 1'
#
loop_
_entity.id
_entity.type
_entity.pdbx_description
1 polymer ?
#
loop_
_entity_poly.entity_id
_entity_poly.type
_entity_poly.pdbx_seq_one_letter_code
_entity_poly.pdbx_strand_id
1 'polypeptide(L)'
;MTRARATWLAAAAAAIVYLPALGNKFALDDGSIVERNPSAHSVGAALRAFDRAYWPPENGAGQWRPLVILSFAVDWQASGGSPVWLHAANVAWHAAATALLVPVLACYVPEEAALAGALLFAAHPVHVEAIANLVGRAEMMAAVFLFTALLLGRVVRRRLASGRPTGAIEVALLASVAAALLSKEHAALAVALLALDDLASRERIPRALPWRDYAAVAGLTVVWFLLRRPVDAGASFAMIAPTFFHLGAAGRIATMLPVVFVVVRLMAWPFDLAADYGPEVVPRLQHPTALGLAGLVLLLALALLALRLWPRHRAFALGLAIMGLAWLPTSNLLFPTGIVLAERTLYLASAGFALVAAAGFERLRRATVPHLAAWVAGGVIVVFAARTESQIPVWRGNRDLVLWSLETHPESYREHQAAARALVRAGDLAGALRQYDLAFELYPLDHYAYVEAASAALDGGRVRVALDYLRRAERLDSALALTETMTARALLTADSGAEALPHARRAVRLAPRDVEAARMLAASLAATGQRDSAIAVWPAFRSRGGSPFEGWLLEASTLAGLGQPARAESAFAQAAHLVPSDSTARARLAAVRSIVERAQVR
;
A
#
# COMPACT_ATOMS: atom_id res chain seq x y z
N MET A 1 -22.79 -6.53 -32.17
CA MET A 1 -23.11 -6.64 -30.71
C MET A 1 -23.45 -5.24 -30.20
N THR A 2 -24.39 -5.08 -29.24
CA THR A 2 -24.66 -3.77 -28.63
C THR A 2 -23.66 -3.48 -27.53
N ARG A 3 -23.34 -2.19 -27.31
CA ARG A 3 -22.43 -1.76 -26.22
C ARG A 3 -22.89 -2.26 -24.85
N ALA A 4 -24.18 -2.21 -24.57
CA ALA A 4 -24.74 -2.72 -23.31
C ALA A 4 -24.44 -4.21 -23.10
N ARG A 5 -24.59 -5.04 -24.16
CA ARG A 5 -24.23 -6.46 -24.07
C ARG A 5 -22.74 -6.67 -23.85
N ALA A 6 -21.89 -5.90 -24.55
CA ALA A 6 -20.44 -5.96 -24.36
C ALA A 6 -20.05 -5.61 -22.91
N THR A 7 -20.64 -4.56 -22.34
CA THR A 7 -20.43 -4.12 -20.95
C THR A 7 -20.80 -5.22 -19.96
N TRP A 8 -22.00 -5.83 -20.10
CA TRP A 8 -22.42 -6.91 -19.21
C TRP A 8 -21.57 -8.18 -19.33
N LEU A 9 -21.18 -8.55 -20.56
CA LEU A 9 -20.29 -9.70 -20.79
C LEU A 9 -18.93 -9.49 -20.14
N ALA A 10 -18.35 -8.30 -20.28
CA ALA A 10 -17.07 -7.98 -19.69
C ALA A 10 -17.13 -7.98 -18.13
N ALA A 11 -18.19 -7.40 -17.56
CA ALA A 11 -18.42 -7.43 -16.11
C ALA A 11 -18.60 -8.87 -15.58
N ALA A 12 -19.41 -9.67 -16.28
CA ALA A 12 -19.65 -11.07 -15.92
C ALA A 12 -18.34 -11.90 -16.00
N ALA A 13 -17.55 -11.73 -17.05
CA ALA A 13 -16.26 -12.39 -17.19
C ALA A 13 -15.30 -12.02 -16.05
N ALA A 14 -15.20 -10.72 -15.69
CA ALA A 14 -14.40 -10.26 -14.58
C ALA A 14 -14.85 -10.90 -13.26
N ALA A 15 -16.15 -10.96 -13.01
CA ALA A 15 -16.70 -11.61 -11.81
C ALA A 15 -16.38 -13.11 -11.79
N ILE A 16 -16.59 -13.83 -12.91
CA ILE A 16 -16.39 -15.28 -12.99
C ILE A 16 -14.92 -15.66 -12.74
N VAL A 17 -13.98 -15.00 -13.39
CA VAL A 17 -12.53 -15.26 -13.24
C VAL A 17 -12.09 -15.12 -11.79
N TYR A 18 -12.68 -14.20 -11.03
CA TYR A 18 -12.30 -13.94 -9.63
C TYR A 18 -13.23 -14.57 -8.59
N LEU A 19 -14.20 -15.41 -8.97
CA LEU A 19 -15.02 -16.17 -8.01
C LEU A 19 -14.18 -16.96 -6.99
N PRO A 20 -13.05 -17.60 -7.35
CA PRO A 20 -12.23 -18.32 -6.37
C PRO A 20 -11.69 -17.43 -5.24
N ALA A 21 -11.55 -16.10 -5.44
CA ALA A 21 -11.12 -15.16 -4.41
C ALA A 21 -12.09 -15.08 -3.21
N LEU A 22 -13.35 -15.47 -3.37
CA LEU A 22 -14.32 -15.54 -2.28
C LEU A 22 -13.89 -16.52 -1.16
N GLY A 23 -13.03 -17.49 -1.48
CA GLY A 23 -12.46 -18.42 -0.51
C GLY A 23 -11.24 -17.89 0.24
N ASN A 24 -10.76 -16.69 -0.07
CA ASN A 24 -9.60 -16.09 0.56
C ASN A 24 -9.96 -15.51 1.94
N LYS A 25 -8.94 -15.41 2.80
CA LYS A 25 -8.97 -14.78 4.11
C LYS A 25 -8.20 -13.44 4.04
N PHE A 26 -7.74 -12.96 5.18
CA PHE A 26 -6.88 -11.79 5.24
C PHE A 26 -5.42 -12.17 4.95
N ALA A 27 -4.78 -11.42 4.05
CA ALA A 27 -3.38 -11.63 3.68
C ALA A 27 -2.60 -10.30 3.75
N LEU A 28 -1.32 -10.35 4.14
CA LEU A 28 -0.41 -9.21 4.23
C LEU A 28 -1.03 -8.00 4.95
N ASP A 29 -1.17 -6.91 4.18
CA ASP A 29 -1.64 -5.61 4.62
C ASP A 29 -3.09 -5.63 5.12
N ASP A 30 -3.91 -6.61 4.70
CA ASP A 30 -5.30 -6.76 5.12
C ASP A 30 -5.44 -6.88 6.63
N GLY A 31 -4.49 -7.57 7.27
CA GLY A 31 -4.46 -7.73 8.71
C GLY A 31 -4.34 -6.40 9.47
N SER A 32 -3.58 -5.44 8.96
CA SER A 32 -3.38 -4.14 9.61
C SER A 32 -4.43 -3.11 9.19
N ILE A 33 -4.79 -3.07 7.90
CA ILE A 33 -5.67 -2.05 7.33
C ILE A 33 -7.15 -2.37 7.56
N VAL A 34 -7.53 -3.66 7.56
CA VAL A 34 -8.93 -4.09 7.60
C VAL A 34 -9.23 -4.84 8.89
N GLU A 35 -8.55 -5.98 9.13
CA GLU A 35 -8.91 -6.92 10.21
C GLU A 35 -8.75 -6.31 11.61
N ARG A 36 -7.65 -5.61 11.87
CA ARG A 36 -7.33 -5.03 13.18
C ARG A 36 -7.58 -3.51 13.28
N ASN A 37 -8.02 -2.85 12.21
CA ASN A 37 -8.23 -1.42 12.18
C ASN A 37 -9.66 -1.04 12.60
N PRO A 38 -9.89 -0.49 13.81
CA PRO A 38 -11.22 -0.12 14.27
C PRO A 38 -11.93 0.89 13.37
N SER A 39 -11.17 1.72 12.62
CA SER A 39 -11.73 2.68 11.67
C SER A 39 -12.38 2.00 10.46
N ALA A 40 -11.97 0.77 10.14
CA ALA A 40 -12.57 -0.03 9.06
C ALA A 40 -13.78 -0.86 9.50
N HIS A 41 -14.19 -0.81 10.79
CA HIS A 41 -15.25 -1.68 11.33
C HIS A 41 -16.62 -1.01 11.43
N SER A 42 -16.71 0.32 11.38
CA SER A 42 -17.99 1.01 11.35
C SER A 42 -17.91 2.34 10.60
N VAL A 43 -19.00 2.70 9.92
CA VAL A 43 -19.11 3.96 9.18
C VAL A 43 -18.83 5.17 10.09
N GLY A 44 -19.37 5.17 11.31
CA GLY A 44 -19.14 6.25 12.27
C GLY A 44 -17.65 6.38 12.69
N ALA A 45 -16.92 5.26 12.83
CA ALA A 45 -15.50 5.29 13.12
C ALA A 45 -14.68 5.77 11.90
N ALA A 46 -15.02 5.32 10.70
CA ALA A 46 -14.38 5.76 9.46
C ALA A 46 -14.53 7.28 9.25
N LEU A 47 -15.72 7.83 9.48
CA LEU A 47 -15.97 9.27 9.35
C LEU A 47 -15.20 10.10 10.38
N ARG A 48 -15.07 9.63 11.63
CA ARG A 48 -14.23 10.29 12.64
C ARG A 48 -12.73 10.19 12.37
N ALA A 49 -12.31 9.21 11.57
CA ALA A 49 -10.92 9.00 11.18
C ALA A 49 -10.63 9.51 9.75
N PHE A 50 -11.53 10.32 9.18
CA PHE A 50 -11.42 10.77 7.78
C PHE A 50 -10.18 11.64 7.51
N ASP A 51 -9.65 12.29 8.55
CA ASP A 51 -8.43 13.10 8.54
C ASP A 51 -7.16 12.31 8.94
N ARG A 52 -7.26 11.00 9.16
CA ARG A 52 -6.16 10.15 9.62
C ARG A 52 -5.48 9.41 8.47
N ALA A 53 -4.28 8.90 8.78
CA ALA A 53 -3.54 8.04 7.86
C ALA A 53 -4.30 6.76 7.54
N TYR A 54 -4.09 6.24 6.32
CA TYR A 54 -4.60 4.95 5.87
C TYR A 54 -4.01 3.79 6.68
N TRP A 55 -2.72 3.88 7.00
CA TRP A 55 -2.04 2.93 7.85
C TRP A 55 -2.22 3.28 9.33
N PRO A 56 -2.45 2.30 10.19
CA PRO A 56 -2.40 2.50 11.63
C PRO A 56 -1.05 3.09 12.07
N PRO A 57 -1.03 3.92 13.14
CA PRO A 57 0.18 4.64 13.58
C PRO A 57 1.39 3.74 13.86
N GLU A 58 1.15 2.52 14.33
CA GLU A 58 2.19 1.53 14.63
C GLU A 58 2.95 1.05 13.40
N ASN A 59 2.40 1.22 12.20
CA ASN A 59 3.04 0.85 10.95
C ASN A 59 3.97 1.95 10.39
N GLY A 60 3.93 3.17 10.94
CA GLY A 60 4.79 4.29 10.54
C GLY A 60 4.65 4.75 9.09
N ALA A 61 3.66 4.23 8.35
CA ALA A 61 3.40 4.57 6.97
C ALA A 61 2.21 5.54 6.87
N GLY A 62 2.37 6.64 6.15
CA GLY A 62 1.32 7.63 5.95
C GLY A 62 0.22 7.15 5.02
N GLN A 63 0.08 7.81 3.90
CA GLN A 63 -0.99 7.67 2.90
C GLN A 63 -2.36 8.13 3.42
N TRP A 64 -3.15 8.73 2.53
CA TRP A 64 -4.47 9.25 2.90
C TRP A 64 -5.52 8.76 1.89
N ARG A 65 -6.29 7.73 2.30
CA ARG A 65 -7.29 7.04 1.47
C ARG A 65 -8.61 6.86 2.23
N PRO A 66 -9.23 7.95 2.69
CA PRO A 66 -10.38 7.86 3.59
C PRO A 66 -11.59 7.17 2.96
N LEU A 67 -11.78 7.28 1.63
CA LEU A 67 -12.89 6.64 0.95
C LEU A 67 -12.74 5.11 0.91
N VAL A 68 -11.50 4.61 0.87
CA VAL A 68 -11.23 3.16 0.94
C VAL A 68 -11.57 2.62 2.32
N ILE A 69 -11.12 3.29 3.40
CA ILE A 69 -11.48 2.91 4.78
C ILE A 69 -12.99 2.95 4.97
N LEU A 70 -13.66 4.00 4.47
CA LEU A 70 -15.12 4.10 4.53
C LEU A 70 -15.80 2.94 3.79
N SER A 71 -15.28 2.52 2.63
CA SER A 71 -15.82 1.38 1.89
C SER A 71 -15.69 0.06 2.66
N PHE A 72 -14.55 -0.15 3.34
CA PHE A 72 -14.38 -1.30 4.23
C PHE A 72 -15.33 -1.24 5.43
N ALA A 73 -15.52 -0.05 6.01
CA ALA A 73 -16.42 0.12 7.14
C ALA A 73 -17.89 -0.19 6.80
N VAL A 74 -18.33 0.18 5.59
CA VAL A 74 -19.66 -0.19 5.08
C VAL A 74 -19.79 -1.71 4.96
N ASP A 75 -18.82 -2.35 4.31
CA ASP A 75 -18.83 -3.81 4.12
C ASP A 75 -18.74 -4.56 5.45
N TRP A 76 -17.86 -4.11 6.35
CA TRP A 76 -17.69 -4.72 7.68
C TRP A 76 -18.96 -4.62 8.50
N GLN A 77 -19.58 -3.44 8.54
CA GLN A 77 -20.83 -3.23 9.28
C GLN A 77 -22.00 -4.05 8.71
N ALA A 78 -22.03 -4.25 7.38
CA ALA A 78 -23.06 -5.04 6.72
C ALA A 78 -22.88 -6.55 6.91
N SER A 79 -21.63 -7.04 7.05
CA SER A 79 -21.30 -8.46 7.01
C SER A 79 -20.78 -9.04 8.32
N GLY A 80 -20.57 -8.20 9.35
CA GLY A 80 -19.90 -8.62 10.59
C GLY A 80 -18.43 -8.96 10.40
N GLY A 81 -17.77 -8.41 9.37
CA GLY A 81 -16.37 -8.65 9.06
C GLY A 81 -16.11 -9.94 8.27
N SER A 82 -17.12 -10.49 7.59
CA SER A 82 -16.98 -11.69 6.75
C SER A 82 -15.97 -11.47 5.62
N PRO A 83 -14.86 -12.24 5.55
CA PRO A 83 -13.91 -12.16 4.44
C PRO A 83 -14.56 -12.41 3.08
N VAL A 84 -15.49 -13.36 3.00
CA VAL A 84 -16.24 -13.69 1.76
C VAL A 84 -16.93 -12.45 1.21
N TRP A 85 -17.60 -11.67 2.08
CA TRP A 85 -18.28 -10.44 1.65
C TRP A 85 -17.29 -9.37 1.19
N LEU A 86 -16.20 -9.19 1.94
CA LEU A 86 -15.16 -8.21 1.62
C LEU A 86 -14.50 -8.51 0.26
N HIS A 87 -14.22 -9.79 -0.03
CA HIS A 87 -13.71 -10.22 -1.34
C HIS A 87 -14.77 -10.10 -2.43
N ALA A 88 -16.03 -10.41 -2.15
CA ALA A 88 -17.12 -10.21 -3.11
C ALA A 88 -17.24 -8.72 -3.52
N ALA A 89 -17.08 -7.80 -2.57
CA ALA A 89 -17.04 -6.37 -2.86
C ALA A 89 -15.84 -6.01 -3.76
N ASN A 90 -14.65 -6.58 -3.53
CA ASN A 90 -13.49 -6.36 -4.42
C ASN A 90 -13.76 -6.89 -5.84
N VAL A 91 -14.33 -8.08 -5.97
CA VAL A 91 -14.75 -8.64 -7.27
C VAL A 91 -15.77 -7.72 -7.96
N ALA A 92 -16.72 -7.18 -7.20
CA ALA A 92 -17.70 -6.22 -7.73
C ALA A 92 -17.04 -4.91 -8.22
N TRP A 93 -16.06 -4.37 -7.49
CA TRP A 93 -15.30 -3.20 -7.91
C TRP A 93 -14.50 -3.47 -9.21
N HIS A 94 -13.88 -4.66 -9.33
CA HIS A 94 -13.19 -5.06 -10.56
C HIS A 94 -14.15 -5.22 -11.74
N ALA A 95 -15.30 -5.86 -11.51
CA ALA A 95 -16.35 -5.99 -12.53
C ALA A 95 -16.87 -4.62 -12.99
N ALA A 96 -17.05 -3.68 -12.05
CA ALA A 96 -17.46 -2.30 -12.37
C ALA A 96 -16.38 -1.55 -13.17
N ALA A 97 -15.10 -1.67 -12.81
CA ALA A 97 -13.99 -1.09 -13.56
C ALA A 97 -13.94 -1.65 -14.99
N THR A 98 -14.06 -2.97 -15.14
CA THR A 98 -14.07 -3.66 -16.44
C THR A 98 -15.29 -3.24 -17.27
N ALA A 99 -16.46 -3.13 -16.66
CA ALA A 99 -17.67 -2.64 -17.31
C ALA A 99 -17.51 -1.22 -17.86
N LEU A 100 -16.94 -0.31 -17.06
CA LEU A 100 -16.69 1.08 -17.46
C LEU A 100 -15.58 1.19 -18.52
N LEU A 101 -14.63 0.26 -18.52
CA LEU A 101 -13.55 0.25 -19.52
C LEU A 101 -14.10 -0.01 -20.92
N VAL A 102 -15.16 -0.83 -21.11
CA VAL A 102 -15.77 -1.07 -22.44
C VAL A 102 -16.16 0.23 -23.13
N PRO A 103 -17.01 1.11 -22.58
CA PRO A 103 -17.37 2.37 -23.23
C PRO A 103 -16.18 3.34 -23.35
N VAL A 104 -15.17 3.25 -22.48
CA VAL A 104 -13.93 4.03 -22.63
C VAL A 104 -13.18 3.58 -23.86
N LEU A 105 -12.94 2.28 -24.07
CA LEU A 105 -12.24 1.73 -25.22
C LEU A 105 -13.04 1.93 -26.52
N ALA A 106 -14.37 1.75 -26.48
CA ALA A 106 -15.26 1.91 -27.63
C ALA A 106 -15.27 3.34 -28.22
N CYS A 107 -14.66 4.28 -27.54
CA CYS A 107 -14.47 5.61 -28.11
C CYS A 107 -13.32 5.67 -29.12
N TYR A 108 -12.44 4.70 -29.13
CA TYR A 108 -11.23 4.69 -29.97
C TYR A 108 -11.21 3.53 -30.97
N VAL A 109 -11.85 2.41 -30.61
CA VAL A 109 -11.91 1.18 -31.43
C VAL A 109 -13.38 0.70 -31.58
N PRO A 110 -13.69 -0.18 -32.57
CA PRO A 110 -15.02 -0.79 -32.67
C PRO A 110 -15.41 -1.59 -31.43
N GLU A 111 -16.73 -1.82 -31.24
CA GLU A 111 -17.30 -2.46 -30.05
C GLU A 111 -16.72 -3.88 -29.79
N GLU A 112 -16.47 -4.67 -30.85
CA GLU A 112 -15.88 -6.01 -30.71
C GLU A 112 -14.44 -5.94 -30.21
N ALA A 113 -13.66 -4.98 -30.70
CA ALA A 113 -12.30 -4.74 -30.25
C ALA A 113 -12.27 -4.20 -28.82
N ALA A 114 -13.20 -3.32 -28.48
CA ALA A 114 -13.37 -2.81 -27.11
C ALA A 114 -13.70 -3.94 -26.12
N LEU A 115 -14.58 -4.86 -26.51
CA LEU A 115 -14.87 -6.06 -25.72
C LEU A 115 -13.63 -6.95 -25.56
N ALA A 116 -12.90 -7.23 -26.64
CA ALA A 116 -11.69 -8.06 -26.58
C ALA A 116 -10.65 -7.46 -25.62
N GLY A 117 -10.42 -6.14 -25.69
CA GLY A 117 -9.53 -5.44 -24.76
C GLY A 117 -10.03 -5.47 -23.30
N ALA A 118 -11.33 -5.28 -23.08
CA ALA A 118 -11.92 -5.34 -21.75
C ALA A 118 -11.91 -6.75 -21.15
N LEU A 119 -12.12 -7.81 -21.96
CA LEU A 119 -11.98 -9.19 -21.52
C LEU A 119 -10.53 -9.55 -21.16
N LEU A 120 -9.56 -9.04 -21.93
CA LEU A 120 -8.16 -9.19 -21.60
C LEU A 120 -7.82 -8.49 -20.26
N PHE A 121 -8.34 -7.28 -20.05
CA PHE A 121 -8.23 -6.59 -18.77
C PHE A 121 -8.87 -7.40 -17.64
N ALA A 122 -10.09 -7.91 -17.83
CA ALA A 122 -10.80 -8.75 -16.87
C ALA A 122 -9.99 -9.95 -16.38
N ALA A 123 -9.27 -10.60 -17.31
CA ALA A 123 -8.54 -11.83 -17.07
C ALA A 123 -7.04 -11.64 -16.80
N HIS A 124 -6.54 -10.41 -16.74
CA HIS A 124 -5.11 -10.16 -16.69
C HIS A 124 -4.48 -10.58 -15.36
N PRO A 125 -3.48 -11.49 -15.34
CA PRO A 125 -2.91 -12.02 -14.11
C PRO A 125 -2.27 -10.98 -13.18
N VAL A 126 -1.78 -9.86 -13.72
CA VAL A 126 -1.22 -8.75 -12.92
C VAL A 126 -2.23 -8.12 -11.95
N HIS A 127 -3.51 -8.40 -12.12
CA HIS A 127 -4.56 -7.90 -11.25
C HIS A 127 -4.79 -8.75 -9.99
N VAL A 128 -4.21 -9.95 -9.92
CA VAL A 128 -4.48 -10.86 -8.79
C VAL A 128 -4.13 -10.20 -7.46
N GLU A 129 -2.98 -9.55 -7.35
CA GLU A 129 -2.60 -8.82 -6.15
C GLU A 129 -3.59 -7.68 -5.81
N ALA A 130 -4.20 -7.03 -6.81
CA ALA A 130 -5.15 -5.95 -6.57
C ALA A 130 -6.54 -6.45 -6.11
N ILE A 131 -6.95 -7.66 -6.51
CA ILE A 131 -8.31 -8.15 -6.29
C ILE A 131 -8.37 -9.17 -5.17
N ALA A 132 -7.42 -10.13 -5.16
CA ALA A 132 -7.34 -11.20 -4.18
C ALA A 132 -6.78 -10.75 -2.82
N ASN A 133 -6.07 -9.61 -2.78
CA ASN A 133 -5.69 -8.88 -1.56
C ASN A 133 -6.69 -7.73 -1.36
N LEU A 134 -7.33 -7.65 -0.18
CA LEU A 134 -8.40 -6.68 0.08
C LEU A 134 -7.96 -5.22 -0.08
N VAL A 135 -6.76 -4.88 0.38
CA VAL A 135 -6.23 -3.49 0.30
C VAL A 135 -6.01 -2.99 -1.12
N GLY A 136 -5.96 -3.90 -2.10
CA GLY A 136 -5.94 -3.56 -3.52
C GLY A 136 -7.23 -2.89 -4.02
N ARG A 137 -8.31 -2.89 -3.22
CA ARG A 137 -9.54 -2.12 -3.46
C ARG A 137 -9.28 -0.68 -3.87
N ALA A 138 -8.26 -0.06 -3.31
CA ALA A 138 -7.86 1.30 -3.63
C ALA A 138 -7.58 1.51 -5.13
N GLU A 139 -6.96 0.53 -5.79
CA GLU A 139 -6.67 0.57 -7.24
C GLU A 139 -7.96 0.54 -8.07
N MET A 140 -8.84 -0.40 -7.74
CA MET A 140 -10.10 -0.60 -8.45
C MET A 140 -11.05 0.58 -8.29
N MET A 141 -11.20 1.10 -7.06
CA MET A 141 -12.02 2.28 -6.79
C MET A 141 -11.52 3.50 -7.57
N ALA A 142 -10.21 3.77 -7.53
CA ALA A 142 -9.63 4.87 -8.29
C ALA A 142 -9.86 4.71 -9.81
N ALA A 143 -9.70 3.49 -10.35
CA ALA A 143 -9.95 3.21 -11.76
C ALA A 143 -11.43 3.42 -12.15
N VAL A 144 -12.38 2.94 -11.33
CA VAL A 144 -13.83 3.15 -11.54
C VAL A 144 -14.14 4.64 -11.63
N PHE A 145 -13.65 5.43 -10.68
CA PHE A 145 -13.91 6.87 -10.66
C PHE A 145 -13.17 7.62 -11.79
N LEU A 146 -11.94 7.22 -12.15
CA LEU A 146 -11.23 7.82 -13.28
C LEU A 146 -11.90 7.49 -14.63
N PHE A 147 -12.34 6.24 -14.84
CA PHE A 147 -13.07 5.88 -16.06
C PHE A 147 -14.41 6.62 -16.14
N THR A 148 -15.10 6.78 -15.00
CA THR A 148 -16.31 7.60 -14.91
C THR A 148 -16.02 9.06 -15.27
N ALA A 149 -14.94 9.64 -14.74
CA ALA A 149 -14.52 11.01 -15.06
C ALA A 149 -14.22 11.20 -16.55
N LEU A 150 -13.53 10.25 -17.19
CA LEU A 150 -13.27 10.27 -18.65
C LEU A 150 -14.59 10.26 -19.45
N LEU A 151 -15.54 9.40 -19.06
CA LEU A 151 -16.84 9.33 -19.73
C LEU A 151 -17.67 10.61 -19.53
N LEU A 152 -17.66 11.18 -18.32
CA LEU A 152 -18.34 12.44 -18.01
C LEU A 152 -17.71 13.61 -18.77
N GLY A 153 -16.39 13.71 -18.85
CA GLY A 153 -15.69 14.70 -19.65
C GLY A 153 -16.12 14.68 -21.12
N ARG A 154 -16.33 13.49 -21.68
CA ARG A 154 -16.88 13.34 -23.06
C ARG A 154 -18.33 13.79 -23.16
N VAL A 155 -19.16 13.54 -22.15
CA VAL A 155 -20.54 14.03 -22.13
C VAL A 155 -20.53 15.56 -22.08
N VAL A 156 -19.68 16.20 -21.25
CA VAL A 156 -19.52 17.66 -21.22
C VAL A 156 -19.20 18.19 -22.62
N ARG A 157 -18.16 17.66 -23.28
CA ARG A 157 -17.76 18.11 -24.62
C ARG A 157 -18.86 17.97 -25.67
N ARG A 158 -19.59 16.83 -25.67
CA ARG A 158 -20.71 16.60 -26.60
C ARG A 158 -21.85 17.56 -26.36
N ARG A 159 -22.19 17.87 -25.10
CA ARG A 159 -23.22 18.83 -24.75
C ARG A 159 -22.85 20.24 -25.17
N LEU A 160 -21.59 20.64 -24.92
CA LEU A 160 -21.06 21.94 -25.37
C LEU A 160 -21.11 22.05 -26.89
N ALA A 161 -20.78 20.99 -27.63
CA ALA A 161 -20.86 20.98 -29.11
C ALA A 161 -22.31 21.13 -29.61
N SER A 162 -23.30 20.71 -28.83
CA SER A 162 -24.73 20.84 -29.15
C SER A 162 -25.45 22.01 -28.42
N GLY A 163 -24.71 22.91 -27.79
CA GLY A 163 -25.28 24.08 -27.07
C GLY A 163 -26.11 23.73 -25.83
N ARG A 164 -25.94 22.53 -25.27
CA ARG A 164 -26.71 22.07 -24.09
C ARG A 164 -25.99 22.41 -22.79
N PRO A 165 -26.73 22.64 -21.68
CA PRO A 165 -26.13 22.95 -20.39
C PRO A 165 -25.29 21.77 -19.86
N THR A 166 -24.17 22.09 -19.19
CA THR A 166 -23.17 21.13 -18.72
C THR A 166 -22.99 21.08 -17.21
N GLY A 167 -23.42 22.11 -16.46
CA GLY A 167 -23.08 22.32 -15.06
C GLY A 167 -23.23 21.09 -14.14
N ALA A 168 -24.37 20.39 -14.22
CA ALA A 168 -24.56 19.17 -13.41
C ALA A 168 -23.57 18.03 -13.76
N ILE A 169 -23.16 17.95 -15.04
CA ILE A 169 -22.20 16.93 -15.49
C ILE A 169 -20.77 17.33 -15.07
N GLU A 170 -20.45 18.61 -15.10
CA GLU A 170 -19.16 19.15 -14.62
C GLU A 170 -19.01 18.89 -13.11
N VAL A 171 -20.07 19.11 -12.31
CA VAL A 171 -20.09 18.76 -10.88
C VAL A 171 -19.87 17.25 -10.68
N ALA A 172 -20.55 16.40 -11.45
CA ALA A 172 -20.36 14.96 -11.38
C ALA A 172 -18.92 14.52 -11.80
N LEU A 173 -18.32 15.19 -12.79
CA LEU A 173 -16.93 15.03 -13.17
C LEU A 173 -15.98 15.33 -12.00
N LEU A 174 -16.15 16.49 -11.36
CA LEU A 174 -15.31 16.88 -10.23
C LEU A 174 -15.51 15.97 -9.02
N ALA A 175 -16.74 15.57 -8.73
CA ALA A 175 -17.04 14.61 -7.67
C ALA A 175 -16.37 13.24 -7.93
N SER A 176 -16.36 12.79 -9.20
CA SER A 176 -15.69 11.55 -9.60
C SER A 176 -14.18 11.64 -9.42
N VAL A 177 -13.56 12.76 -9.82
CA VAL A 177 -12.12 12.99 -9.59
C VAL A 177 -11.80 13.08 -8.10
N ALA A 178 -12.64 13.75 -7.29
CA ALA A 178 -12.48 13.81 -5.84
C ALA A 178 -12.53 12.40 -5.23
N ALA A 179 -13.49 11.58 -5.62
CA ALA A 179 -13.60 10.19 -5.14
C ALA A 179 -12.38 9.34 -5.54
N ALA A 180 -11.85 9.55 -6.75
CA ALA A 180 -10.62 8.89 -7.19
C ALA A 180 -9.41 9.30 -6.33
N LEU A 181 -9.22 10.60 -6.06
CA LEU A 181 -8.14 11.14 -5.23
C LEU A 181 -8.22 10.65 -3.76
N LEU A 182 -9.43 10.54 -3.22
CA LEU A 182 -9.68 10.01 -1.87
C LEU A 182 -9.54 8.47 -1.81
N SER A 183 -9.37 7.82 -2.96
CA SER A 183 -9.15 6.37 -3.06
C SER A 183 -7.68 6.01 -3.28
N LYS A 184 -6.98 6.72 -4.20
CA LYS A 184 -5.57 6.37 -4.53
C LYS A 184 -4.83 7.57 -5.14
N GLU A 185 -3.55 7.67 -4.81
CA GLU A 185 -2.68 8.80 -5.17
C GLU A 185 -2.49 8.99 -6.68
N HIS A 186 -2.47 7.91 -7.47
CA HIS A 186 -2.32 8.00 -8.93
C HIS A 186 -3.51 8.68 -9.63
N ALA A 187 -4.63 8.90 -8.93
CA ALA A 187 -5.74 9.71 -9.45
C ALA A 187 -5.35 11.18 -9.71
N ALA A 188 -4.22 11.66 -9.17
CA ALA A 188 -3.63 12.95 -9.55
C ALA A 188 -3.33 13.07 -11.05
N LEU A 189 -3.26 11.94 -11.76
CA LEU A 189 -3.14 11.89 -13.23
C LEU A 189 -4.43 12.30 -13.98
N ALA A 190 -5.54 12.56 -13.29
CA ALA A 190 -6.84 12.87 -13.92
C ALA A 190 -6.74 13.98 -14.98
N VAL A 191 -6.00 15.06 -14.67
CA VAL A 191 -5.80 16.17 -15.64
C VAL A 191 -5.14 15.68 -16.92
N ALA A 192 -4.07 14.91 -16.80
CA ALA A 192 -3.32 14.40 -17.94
C ALA A 192 -4.12 13.34 -18.75
N LEU A 193 -4.88 12.49 -18.06
CA LEU A 193 -5.76 11.51 -18.72
C LEU A 193 -6.88 12.19 -19.49
N LEU A 194 -7.53 13.22 -18.92
CA LEU A 194 -8.54 14.02 -19.60
C LEU A 194 -7.95 14.76 -20.82
N ALA A 195 -6.73 15.30 -20.69
CA ALA A 195 -6.06 15.98 -21.79
C ALA A 195 -5.69 15.01 -22.93
N LEU A 196 -5.20 13.80 -22.59
CA LEU A 196 -4.93 12.76 -23.58
C LEU A 196 -6.21 12.30 -24.29
N ASP A 197 -7.32 12.16 -23.53
CA ASP A 197 -8.63 11.85 -24.09
C ASP A 197 -9.12 12.94 -25.06
N ASP A 198 -9.00 14.18 -24.68
CA ASP A 198 -9.35 15.32 -25.53
C ASP A 198 -8.54 15.32 -26.82
N LEU A 199 -7.23 15.16 -26.70
CA LEU A 199 -6.32 15.17 -27.84
C LEU A 199 -6.62 13.99 -28.79
N ALA A 200 -6.88 12.81 -28.26
CA ALA A 200 -7.13 11.60 -29.05
C ALA A 200 -8.51 11.59 -29.73
N SER A 201 -9.50 12.30 -29.18
CA SER A 201 -10.89 12.27 -29.68
C SER A 201 -11.35 13.51 -30.44
N ARG A 202 -10.45 14.47 -30.74
CA ARG A 202 -10.76 15.75 -31.41
C ARG A 202 -11.49 15.61 -32.73
N GLU A 203 -11.21 14.58 -33.52
CA GLU A 203 -11.89 14.34 -34.81
C GLU A 203 -13.36 13.91 -34.63
N ARG A 204 -13.67 13.23 -33.53
CA ARG A 204 -15.01 12.73 -33.23
C ARG A 204 -15.82 13.70 -32.38
N ILE A 205 -15.14 14.50 -31.56
CA ILE A 205 -15.74 15.51 -30.70
C ILE A 205 -14.92 16.80 -30.88
N PRO A 206 -15.38 17.75 -31.73
CA PRO A 206 -14.58 18.93 -32.12
C PRO A 206 -14.41 19.96 -30.99
N ARG A 207 -15.10 19.80 -29.86
CA ARG A 207 -14.94 20.64 -28.68
C ARG A 207 -14.03 19.95 -27.65
N ALA A 208 -13.02 20.68 -27.16
CA ALA A 208 -12.24 20.28 -25.99
C ALA A 208 -13.01 20.59 -24.69
N LEU A 209 -12.59 20.00 -23.58
CA LEU A 209 -13.03 20.47 -22.26
C LEU A 209 -12.65 21.94 -22.08
N PRO A 210 -13.51 22.77 -21.47
CA PRO A 210 -13.16 24.14 -21.13
C PRO A 210 -11.92 24.18 -20.20
N TRP A 211 -11.07 25.17 -20.39
CA TRP A 211 -9.87 25.35 -19.55
C TRP A 211 -10.22 25.44 -18.04
N ARG A 212 -11.41 25.98 -17.71
CA ARG A 212 -11.94 26.05 -16.35
C ARG A 212 -12.11 24.67 -15.70
N ASP A 213 -12.49 23.64 -16.48
CA ASP A 213 -12.66 22.28 -15.97
C ASP A 213 -11.29 21.67 -15.66
N TYR A 214 -10.30 21.89 -16.53
CA TYR A 214 -8.91 21.51 -16.24
C TYR A 214 -8.37 22.23 -15.00
N ALA A 215 -8.62 23.53 -14.88
CA ALA A 215 -8.23 24.32 -13.72
C ALA A 215 -8.91 23.82 -12.44
N ALA A 216 -10.20 23.45 -12.51
CA ALA A 216 -10.93 22.90 -11.37
C ALA A 216 -10.39 21.54 -10.95
N VAL A 217 -10.11 20.63 -11.90
CA VAL A 217 -9.50 19.32 -11.61
C VAL A 217 -8.08 19.49 -11.03
N ALA A 218 -7.28 20.39 -11.59
CA ALA A 218 -5.95 20.71 -11.07
C ALA A 218 -6.02 21.32 -9.67
N GLY A 219 -6.94 22.30 -9.46
CA GLY A 219 -7.18 22.91 -8.14
C GLY A 219 -7.60 21.88 -7.10
N LEU A 220 -8.51 20.96 -7.46
CA LEU A 220 -8.92 19.86 -6.59
C LEU A 220 -7.74 18.95 -6.22
N THR A 221 -6.86 18.66 -7.19
CA THR A 221 -5.64 17.86 -6.94
C THR A 221 -4.67 18.59 -6.00
N VAL A 222 -4.52 19.92 -6.16
CA VAL A 222 -3.70 20.74 -5.25
C VAL A 222 -4.30 20.75 -3.84
N VAL A 223 -5.62 20.96 -3.70
CA VAL A 223 -6.31 20.93 -2.40
C VAL A 223 -6.12 19.56 -1.73
N TRP A 224 -6.33 18.47 -2.48
CA TRP A 224 -6.09 17.12 -1.98
C TRP A 224 -4.64 16.95 -1.50
N PHE A 225 -3.66 17.42 -2.26
CA PHE A 225 -2.25 17.35 -1.89
C PHE A 225 -1.93 18.12 -0.59
N LEU A 226 -2.53 19.31 -0.42
CA LEU A 226 -2.36 20.12 0.79
C LEU A 226 -3.00 19.46 2.02
N LEU A 227 -4.21 18.91 1.87
CA LEU A 227 -4.91 18.20 2.95
C LEU A 227 -4.20 16.90 3.38
N ARG A 228 -3.51 16.25 2.46
CA ARG A 228 -2.74 15.03 2.71
C ARG A 228 -1.46 15.30 3.52
N ARG A 229 -0.81 16.46 3.36
CA ARG A 229 0.50 16.77 3.98
C ARG A 229 0.60 16.50 5.48
N PRO A 230 -0.35 16.92 6.33
CA PRO A 230 -0.31 16.63 7.75
C PRO A 230 -0.38 15.14 8.09
N VAL A 231 -1.08 14.37 7.25
CA VAL A 231 -1.27 12.93 7.42
C VAL A 231 0.00 12.16 7.09
N ASP A 232 0.75 12.61 6.08
CA ASP A 232 2.03 12.00 5.69
C ASP A 232 3.22 12.48 6.56
N ALA A 233 3.03 13.50 7.37
CA ALA A 233 4.07 14.03 8.25
C ALA A 233 4.44 13.00 9.33
N GLY A 234 5.60 12.37 9.19
CA GLY A 234 6.08 11.32 10.09
C GLY A 234 6.11 9.92 9.48
N ALA A 235 5.63 9.76 8.24
CA ALA A 235 5.81 8.49 7.53
C ALA A 235 7.29 8.24 7.22
N SER A 236 7.79 7.07 7.62
CA SER A 236 9.15 6.64 7.31
C SER A 236 9.17 5.86 6.00
N PHE A 237 9.56 6.49 4.89
CA PHE A 237 9.77 5.79 3.61
C PHE A 237 10.83 4.68 3.71
N ALA A 238 11.73 4.79 4.67
CA ALA A 238 12.77 3.80 4.92
C ALA A 238 12.23 2.43 5.30
N MET A 239 11.13 2.37 6.06
CA MET A 239 10.50 1.10 6.45
C MET A 239 9.89 0.36 5.27
N ILE A 240 9.49 1.08 4.21
CA ILE A 240 8.71 0.51 3.12
C ILE A 240 9.61 0.01 1.98
N ALA A 241 10.72 0.70 1.67
CA ALA A 241 11.64 0.34 0.59
C ALA A 241 13.11 0.40 1.01
N PRO A 242 13.60 -0.59 1.77
CA PRO A 242 15.01 -0.64 2.17
C PRO A 242 15.99 -0.60 0.97
N THR A 243 15.53 -1.06 -0.21
CA THR A 243 16.30 -1.02 -1.46
C THR A 243 16.81 0.39 -1.79
N PHE A 244 16.05 1.44 -1.46
CA PHE A 244 16.43 2.82 -1.73
C PHE A 244 17.18 3.50 -0.58
N PHE A 245 17.41 2.79 0.51
CA PHE A 245 18.11 3.32 1.68
C PHE A 245 19.51 3.79 1.30
N HIS A 246 19.85 5.03 1.67
CA HIS A 246 21.13 5.65 1.32
C HIS A 246 21.45 5.72 -0.19
N LEU A 247 20.43 5.55 -1.07
CA LEU A 247 20.58 5.83 -2.49
C LEU A 247 20.15 7.25 -2.82
N GLY A 248 21.05 8.03 -3.40
CA GLY A 248 20.69 9.29 -4.02
C GLY A 248 19.81 9.09 -5.26
N ALA A 249 19.33 10.18 -5.84
CA ALA A 249 18.46 10.13 -7.03
C ALA A 249 19.10 9.35 -8.21
N ALA A 250 20.40 9.49 -8.42
CA ALA A 250 21.11 8.77 -9.48
C ALA A 250 21.12 7.25 -9.27
N GLY A 251 21.40 6.77 -8.05
CA GLY A 251 21.37 5.35 -7.73
C GLY A 251 19.95 4.77 -7.81
N ARG A 252 18.94 5.53 -7.35
CA ARG A 252 17.54 5.14 -7.50
C ARG A 252 17.12 4.98 -8.97
N ILE A 253 17.47 5.95 -9.81
CA ILE A 253 17.19 5.88 -11.26
C ILE A 253 17.94 4.71 -11.88
N ALA A 254 19.23 4.51 -11.55
CA ALA A 254 20.02 3.39 -12.03
C ALA A 254 19.38 2.04 -11.67
N THR A 255 18.86 1.91 -10.46
CA THR A 255 18.13 0.72 -9.98
C THR A 255 16.81 0.50 -10.74
N MET A 256 16.08 1.57 -11.07
CA MET A 256 14.74 1.45 -11.66
C MET A 256 14.73 1.32 -13.18
N LEU A 257 15.79 1.71 -13.88
CA LEU A 257 15.83 1.60 -15.35
C LEU A 257 15.72 0.15 -15.85
N PRO A 258 16.36 -0.87 -15.27
CA PRO A 258 16.14 -2.28 -15.64
C PRO A 258 14.70 -2.75 -15.40
N VAL A 259 13.98 -2.18 -14.44
CA VAL A 259 12.60 -2.55 -14.09
C VAL A 259 11.62 -2.28 -15.25
N VAL A 260 11.98 -1.41 -16.21
CA VAL A 260 11.21 -1.21 -17.44
C VAL A 260 10.94 -2.54 -18.16
N PHE A 261 11.95 -3.43 -18.24
CA PHE A 261 11.78 -4.75 -18.85
C PHE A 261 10.82 -5.63 -18.04
N VAL A 262 10.90 -5.57 -16.72
CA VAL A 262 9.99 -6.32 -15.82
C VAL A 262 8.54 -5.86 -16.03
N VAL A 263 8.29 -4.55 -16.10
CA VAL A 263 6.96 -3.99 -16.33
C VAL A 263 6.42 -4.38 -17.70
N VAL A 264 7.24 -4.27 -18.76
CA VAL A 264 6.82 -4.69 -20.11
C VAL A 264 6.53 -6.20 -20.14
N ARG A 265 7.36 -7.02 -19.50
CA ARG A 265 7.12 -8.46 -19.37
C ARG A 265 5.82 -8.74 -18.62
N LEU A 266 5.59 -8.12 -17.48
CA LEU A 266 4.36 -8.31 -16.69
C LEU A 266 3.10 -7.91 -17.46
N MET A 267 3.17 -6.89 -18.33
CA MET A 267 2.05 -6.51 -19.19
C MET A 267 1.83 -7.52 -20.33
N ALA A 268 2.88 -8.00 -20.99
CA ALA A 268 2.76 -8.82 -22.19
C ALA A 268 2.78 -10.33 -21.91
N TRP A 269 3.49 -10.76 -20.86
CA TRP A 269 3.71 -12.16 -20.49
C TRP A 269 3.72 -12.34 -18.96
N PRO A 270 2.57 -12.26 -18.28
CA PRO A 270 2.44 -12.23 -16.82
C PRO A 270 2.46 -13.64 -16.18
N PHE A 271 3.47 -14.46 -16.49
CA PHE A 271 3.56 -15.83 -15.99
C PHE A 271 4.48 -15.97 -14.77
N ASP A 272 5.43 -15.06 -14.64
CA ASP A 272 6.35 -14.98 -13.51
C ASP A 272 5.95 -13.78 -12.65
N LEU A 273 5.05 -14.05 -11.71
CA LEU A 273 4.50 -13.10 -10.74
C LEU A 273 5.21 -13.26 -9.40
N ALA A 274 5.34 -12.17 -8.65
CA ALA A 274 5.95 -12.18 -7.33
C ALA A 274 5.13 -11.35 -6.34
N ALA A 275 5.06 -11.79 -5.09
CA ALA A 275 4.42 -11.02 -4.03
C ALA A 275 5.29 -9.84 -3.57
N ASP A 276 6.61 -9.94 -3.75
CA ASP A 276 7.58 -8.89 -3.48
C ASP A 276 8.63 -8.79 -4.59
N TYR A 277 9.03 -7.57 -4.91
CA TYR A 277 10.10 -7.25 -5.86
C TYR A 277 11.25 -6.63 -5.06
N GLY A 278 11.84 -7.41 -4.17
CA GLY A 278 12.95 -7.03 -3.32
C GLY A 278 14.28 -6.82 -4.08
N PRO A 279 15.38 -6.53 -3.34
CA PRO A 279 16.70 -6.29 -3.93
C PRO A 279 17.27 -7.46 -4.73
N GLU A 280 16.77 -8.68 -4.51
CA GLU A 280 17.19 -9.91 -5.18
C GLU A 280 16.59 -9.97 -6.60
N VAL A 281 15.32 -9.55 -6.73
CA VAL A 281 14.62 -9.46 -8.02
C VAL A 281 15.01 -8.19 -8.76
N VAL A 282 15.19 -7.08 -8.02
CA VAL A 282 15.60 -5.77 -8.54
C VAL A 282 16.88 -5.35 -7.83
N PRO A 283 18.06 -5.73 -8.34
CA PRO A 283 19.34 -5.44 -7.71
C PRO A 283 19.56 -3.95 -7.48
N ARG A 284 19.99 -3.62 -6.26
CA ARG A 284 20.34 -2.25 -5.90
C ARG A 284 21.59 -1.81 -6.66
N LEU A 285 21.48 -0.73 -7.41
CA LEU A 285 22.53 -0.20 -8.26
C LEU A 285 22.92 1.22 -7.82
N GLN A 286 24.19 1.49 -7.69
CA GLN A 286 24.72 2.83 -7.44
C GLN A 286 25.00 3.60 -8.75
N HIS A 287 25.29 2.87 -9.82
CA HIS A 287 25.63 3.42 -11.14
C HIS A 287 24.81 2.74 -12.23
N PRO A 288 24.57 3.42 -13.37
CA PRO A 288 23.92 2.83 -14.51
C PRO A 288 24.68 1.60 -15.03
N THR A 289 23.93 0.55 -15.38
CA THR A 289 24.44 -0.66 -16.01
C THR A 289 24.06 -0.70 -17.47
N ALA A 290 24.65 -1.60 -18.27
CA ALA A 290 24.27 -1.82 -19.66
C ALA A 290 22.76 -2.16 -19.78
N LEU A 291 22.23 -2.98 -18.86
CA LEU A 291 20.80 -3.31 -18.80
C LEU A 291 19.95 -2.08 -18.45
N GLY A 292 20.41 -1.21 -17.56
CA GLY A 292 19.73 0.05 -17.24
C GLY A 292 19.70 1.00 -18.44
N LEU A 293 20.80 1.14 -19.17
CA LEU A 293 20.85 1.92 -20.41
C LEU A 293 19.91 1.34 -21.48
N ALA A 294 19.87 0.01 -21.65
CA ALA A 294 18.92 -0.65 -22.53
C ALA A 294 17.47 -0.39 -22.11
N GLY A 295 17.16 -0.38 -20.79
CA GLY A 295 15.84 -0.02 -20.25
C GLY A 295 15.46 1.43 -20.57
N LEU A 296 16.40 2.38 -20.46
CA LEU A 296 16.17 3.76 -20.89
C LEU A 296 15.89 3.84 -22.40
N VAL A 297 16.68 3.15 -23.21
CA VAL A 297 16.47 3.09 -24.67
C VAL A 297 15.10 2.51 -25.00
N LEU A 298 14.68 1.44 -24.31
CA LEU A 298 13.34 0.86 -24.49
C LEU A 298 12.24 1.86 -24.13
N LEU A 299 12.37 2.56 -22.99
CA LEU A 299 11.39 3.56 -22.57
C LEU A 299 11.26 4.70 -23.59
N LEU A 300 12.39 5.22 -24.07
CA LEU A 300 12.43 6.25 -25.10
C LEU A 300 11.89 5.76 -26.43
N ALA A 301 12.19 4.50 -26.81
CA ALA A 301 11.67 3.87 -28.02
C ALA A 301 10.15 3.71 -27.97
N LEU A 302 9.57 3.29 -26.84
CA LEU A 302 8.12 3.20 -26.65
C LEU A 302 7.45 4.57 -26.71
N ALA A 303 8.05 5.60 -26.09
CA ALA A 303 7.56 6.97 -26.17
C ALA A 303 7.62 7.51 -27.61
N LEU A 304 8.74 7.31 -28.30
CA LEU A 304 8.90 7.70 -29.70
C LEU A 304 7.91 6.94 -30.61
N LEU A 305 7.71 5.64 -30.37
CA LEU A 305 6.73 4.83 -31.09
C LEU A 305 5.30 5.41 -30.90
N ALA A 306 4.93 5.75 -29.65
CA ALA A 306 3.64 6.39 -29.40
C ALA A 306 3.49 7.70 -30.19
N LEU A 307 4.52 8.56 -30.18
CA LEU A 307 4.51 9.82 -30.96
C LEU A 307 4.43 9.57 -32.48
N ARG A 308 5.21 8.61 -32.99
CA ARG A 308 5.22 8.25 -34.43
C ARG A 308 3.90 7.65 -34.92
N LEU A 309 3.28 6.83 -34.08
CA LEU A 309 2.01 6.19 -34.39
C LEU A 309 0.79 7.11 -34.17
N TRP A 310 0.93 8.20 -33.44
CA TRP A 310 -0.17 9.11 -33.09
C TRP A 310 -0.99 9.56 -34.30
N PRO A 311 -0.41 10.01 -35.43
CA PRO A 311 -1.19 10.48 -36.57
C PRO A 311 -2.02 9.39 -37.29
N ARG A 312 -1.52 8.13 -37.34
CA ARG A 312 -2.09 7.03 -38.12
C ARG A 312 -2.78 5.95 -37.30
N HIS A 313 -2.32 5.73 -36.04
CA HIS A 313 -2.75 4.64 -35.15
C HIS A 313 -3.05 5.14 -33.74
N ARG A 314 -3.92 6.15 -33.64
CA ARG A 314 -4.21 6.87 -32.37
C ARG A 314 -4.56 5.99 -31.19
N ALA A 315 -5.41 4.97 -31.39
CA ALA A 315 -5.80 4.07 -30.31
C ALA A 315 -4.59 3.33 -29.71
N PHE A 316 -3.71 2.84 -30.58
CA PHE A 316 -2.49 2.17 -30.16
C PHE A 316 -1.53 3.13 -29.44
N ALA A 317 -1.30 4.31 -30.01
CA ALA A 317 -0.45 5.35 -29.45
C ALA A 317 -0.97 5.86 -28.09
N LEU A 318 -2.28 6.06 -27.99
CA LEU A 318 -2.94 6.45 -26.74
C LEU A 318 -2.80 5.37 -25.66
N GLY A 319 -2.95 4.10 -26.03
CA GLY A 319 -2.75 2.99 -25.11
C GLY A 319 -1.34 2.96 -24.52
N LEU A 320 -0.30 3.14 -25.36
CA LEU A 320 1.08 3.28 -24.89
C LEU A 320 1.28 4.51 -23.98
N ALA A 321 0.68 5.65 -24.34
CA ALA A 321 0.76 6.87 -23.54
C ALA A 321 0.09 6.71 -22.17
N ILE A 322 -1.10 6.08 -22.10
CA ILE A 322 -1.79 5.78 -20.84
C ILE A 322 -0.94 4.81 -20.00
N MET A 323 -0.38 3.77 -20.60
CA MET A 323 0.46 2.78 -19.93
C MET A 323 1.67 3.45 -19.24
N GLY A 324 2.41 4.27 -19.99
CA GLY A 324 3.56 4.99 -19.47
C GLY A 324 3.18 6.03 -18.42
N LEU A 325 2.12 6.82 -18.67
CA LEU A 325 1.64 7.84 -17.75
C LEU A 325 1.15 7.24 -16.43
N ALA A 326 0.39 6.14 -16.49
CA ALA A 326 -0.15 5.49 -15.30
C ALA A 326 0.94 4.81 -14.45
N TRP A 327 2.01 4.28 -15.06
CA TRP A 327 3.14 3.70 -14.35
C TRP A 327 4.09 4.76 -13.76
N LEU A 328 4.23 5.92 -14.39
CA LEU A 328 5.22 6.93 -14.05
C LEU A 328 5.24 7.34 -12.56
N PRO A 329 4.11 7.59 -11.85
CA PRO A 329 4.13 7.94 -10.42
C PRO A 329 4.66 6.83 -9.53
N THR A 330 4.48 5.56 -9.90
CA THR A 330 4.91 4.39 -9.13
C THR A 330 6.25 3.82 -9.60
N SER A 331 6.83 4.40 -10.65
CA SER A 331 8.08 3.95 -11.27
C SER A 331 9.33 4.21 -10.43
N ASN A 332 9.24 5.03 -9.38
CA ASN A 332 10.39 5.56 -8.63
C ASN A 332 11.40 6.35 -9.47
N LEU A 333 11.13 6.65 -10.72
CA LEU A 333 12.01 7.48 -11.57
C LEU A 333 11.96 8.96 -11.14
N LEU A 334 10.77 9.48 -10.81
CA LEU A 334 10.60 10.89 -10.43
C LEU A 334 10.89 11.10 -8.95
N PHE A 335 10.29 10.32 -8.06
CA PHE A 335 10.44 10.38 -6.61
C PHE A 335 10.30 8.97 -6.02
N PRO A 336 10.83 8.69 -4.83
CA PRO A 336 10.66 7.40 -4.18
C PRO A 336 9.22 7.23 -3.69
N THR A 337 8.64 6.05 -3.90
CA THR A 337 7.25 5.74 -3.50
C THR A 337 7.15 4.82 -2.29
N GLY A 338 8.29 4.33 -1.80
CA GLY A 338 8.33 3.39 -0.69
C GLY A 338 8.16 1.92 -1.08
N ILE A 339 7.87 1.62 -2.34
CA ILE A 339 7.79 0.27 -2.91
C ILE A 339 8.61 0.23 -4.18
N VAL A 340 9.42 -0.81 -4.40
CA VAL A 340 10.23 -0.93 -5.63
C VAL A 340 9.29 -1.17 -6.81
N LEU A 341 8.50 -2.22 -6.75
CA LEU A 341 7.44 -2.58 -7.70
C LEU A 341 6.41 -3.42 -6.93
N ALA A 342 5.14 -3.28 -7.29
CA ALA A 342 4.06 -4.16 -6.88
C ALA A 342 3.10 -4.31 -8.06
N GLU A 343 2.64 -5.52 -8.34
CA GLU A 343 1.80 -5.82 -9.50
C GLU A 343 0.50 -5.02 -9.47
N ARG A 344 -0.09 -4.84 -8.28
CA ARG A 344 -1.29 -4.02 -8.07
C ARG A 344 -1.15 -2.60 -8.62
N THR A 345 0.05 -2.01 -8.60
CA THR A 345 0.26 -0.64 -9.10
C THR A 345 0.16 -0.52 -10.61
N LEU A 346 0.20 -1.65 -11.31
CA LEU A 346 0.04 -1.72 -12.76
C LEU A 346 -1.44 -1.79 -13.20
N TYR A 347 -2.39 -1.83 -12.26
CA TYR A 347 -3.82 -1.96 -12.55
C TYR A 347 -4.34 -0.87 -13.51
N LEU A 348 -4.03 0.40 -13.26
CA LEU A 348 -4.42 1.48 -14.18
C LEU A 348 -3.62 1.45 -15.49
N ALA A 349 -2.33 1.09 -15.45
CA ALA A 349 -1.49 0.97 -16.63
C ALA A 349 -2.00 -0.12 -17.59
N SER A 350 -2.55 -1.21 -17.05
CA SER A 350 -3.13 -2.30 -17.85
C SER A 350 -4.37 -1.89 -18.66
N ALA A 351 -5.07 -0.81 -18.28
CA ALA A 351 -6.12 -0.24 -19.13
C ALA A 351 -5.55 0.35 -20.43
N GLY A 352 -4.34 0.94 -20.37
CA GLY A 352 -3.59 1.34 -21.57
C GLY A 352 -3.18 0.13 -22.41
N PHE A 353 -2.70 -0.94 -21.79
CA PHE A 353 -2.38 -2.20 -22.46
C PHE A 353 -3.62 -2.83 -23.12
N ALA A 354 -4.77 -2.81 -22.45
CA ALA A 354 -6.04 -3.27 -23.01
C ALA A 354 -6.42 -2.50 -24.29
N LEU A 355 -6.15 -1.19 -24.33
CA LEU A 355 -6.37 -0.38 -25.55
C LEU A 355 -5.38 -0.75 -26.66
N VAL A 356 -4.10 -1.00 -26.33
CA VAL A 356 -3.10 -1.50 -27.29
C VAL A 356 -3.55 -2.84 -27.88
N ALA A 357 -3.98 -3.77 -27.04
CA ALA A 357 -4.46 -5.09 -27.44
C ALA A 357 -5.74 -4.99 -28.29
N ALA A 358 -6.70 -4.13 -27.91
CA ALA A 358 -7.91 -3.88 -28.69
C ALA A 358 -7.60 -3.31 -30.09
N ALA A 359 -6.65 -2.37 -30.17
CA ALA A 359 -6.22 -1.82 -31.46
C ALA A 359 -5.48 -2.88 -32.31
N GLY A 360 -4.68 -3.74 -31.68
CA GLY A 360 -4.02 -4.88 -32.32
C GLY A 360 -5.02 -5.90 -32.84
N PHE A 361 -6.02 -6.26 -32.04
CA PHE A 361 -7.13 -7.13 -32.43
C PHE A 361 -7.85 -6.59 -33.68
N GLU A 362 -8.22 -5.31 -33.67
CA GLU A 362 -8.91 -4.69 -34.80
C GLU A 362 -8.04 -4.69 -36.06
N ARG A 363 -6.75 -4.46 -35.90
CA ARG A 363 -5.81 -4.54 -37.04
C ARG A 363 -5.71 -5.96 -37.60
N LEU A 364 -5.60 -6.96 -36.73
CA LEU A 364 -5.55 -8.38 -37.13
C LEU A 364 -6.87 -8.78 -37.83
N ARG A 365 -8.02 -8.39 -37.26
CA ARG A 365 -9.35 -8.63 -37.83
C ARG A 365 -9.52 -8.06 -39.26
N ARG A 366 -8.89 -6.90 -39.53
CA ARG A 366 -8.90 -6.29 -40.88
C ARG A 366 -7.90 -6.92 -41.83
N ALA A 367 -6.79 -7.46 -41.31
CA ALA A 367 -5.72 -8.05 -42.13
C ALA A 367 -5.92 -9.53 -42.45
N THR A 368 -6.78 -10.22 -41.68
CA THR A 368 -7.04 -11.67 -41.80
C THR A 368 -8.55 -11.95 -41.80
N VAL A 369 -8.90 -13.26 -41.82
CA VAL A 369 -10.29 -13.66 -41.63
C VAL A 369 -10.74 -13.33 -40.21
N PRO A 370 -11.94 -12.73 -40.01
CA PRO A 370 -12.39 -12.26 -38.67
C PRO A 370 -12.38 -13.35 -37.58
N HIS A 371 -12.66 -14.59 -37.95
CA HIS A 371 -12.63 -15.72 -37.00
C HIS A 371 -11.23 -16.00 -36.45
N LEU A 372 -10.16 -15.85 -37.23
CA LEU A 372 -8.80 -16.05 -36.75
C LEU A 372 -8.44 -15.04 -35.65
N ALA A 373 -8.77 -13.76 -35.86
CA ALA A 373 -8.54 -12.74 -34.83
C ALA A 373 -9.31 -13.06 -33.52
N ALA A 374 -10.57 -13.53 -33.62
CA ALA A 374 -11.37 -13.94 -32.50
C ALA A 374 -10.77 -15.16 -31.76
N TRP A 375 -10.30 -16.17 -32.49
CA TRP A 375 -9.65 -17.34 -31.89
C TRP A 375 -8.34 -16.97 -31.18
N VAL A 376 -7.51 -16.12 -31.78
CA VAL A 376 -6.25 -15.66 -31.17
C VAL A 376 -6.55 -14.87 -29.89
N ALA A 377 -7.46 -13.89 -29.95
CA ALA A 377 -7.82 -13.12 -28.76
C ALA A 377 -8.46 -14.00 -27.67
N GLY A 378 -9.37 -14.90 -28.06
CA GLY A 378 -9.99 -15.84 -27.13
C GLY A 378 -8.97 -16.77 -26.48
N GLY A 379 -8.01 -17.30 -27.24
CA GLY A 379 -6.93 -18.12 -26.73
C GLY A 379 -6.07 -17.38 -25.68
N VAL A 380 -5.67 -16.15 -25.98
CA VAL A 380 -4.90 -15.32 -25.04
C VAL A 380 -5.71 -15.04 -23.76
N ILE A 381 -6.98 -14.67 -23.90
CA ILE A 381 -7.86 -14.41 -22.75
C ILE A 381 -8.01 -15.67 -21.87
N VAL A 382 -8.23 -16.84 -22.46
CA VAL A 382 -8.35 -18.12 -21.74
C VAL A 382 -7.04 -18.45 -21.01
N VAL A 383 -5.90 -18.28 -21.66
CA VAL A 383 -4.58 -18.52 -21.03
C VAL A 383 -4.35 -17.57 -19.86
N PHE A 384 -4.71 -16.28 -20.01
CA PHE A 384 -4.60 -15.32 -18.91
C PHE A 384 -5.58 -15.63 -17.78
N ALA A 385 -6.83 -15.99 -18.09
CA ALA A 385 -7.80 -16.40 -17.08
C ALA A 385 -7.32 -17.63 -16.30
N ALA A 386 -6.82 -18.67 -16.97
CA ALA A 386 -6.27 -19.85 -16.33
C ALA A 386 -5.08 -19.51 -15.42
N ARG A 387 -4.17 -18.62 -15.88
CA ARG A 387 -3.04 -18.15 -15.06
C ARG A 387 -3.53 -17.34 -13.85
N THR A 388 -4.53 -16.47 -14.03
CA THR A 388 -5.16 -15.70 -12.95
C THR A 388 -5.78 -16.63 -11.92
N GLU A 389 -6.61 -17.59 -12.35
CA GLU A 389 -7.26 -18.53 -11.45
C GLU A 389 -6.25 -19.39 -10.68
N SER A 390 -5.14 -19.80 -11.31
CA SER A 390 -4.05 -20.53 -10.63
C SER A 390 -3.32 -19.70 -9.57
N GLN A 391 -3.29 -18.37 -9.72
CA GLN A 391 -2.61 -17.48 -8.79
C GLN A 391 -3.48 -17.00 -7.62
N ILE A 392 -4.81 -16.99 -7.77
CA ILE A 392 -5.72 -16.52 -6.70
C ILE A 392 -5.53 -17.28 -5.37
N PRO A 393 -5.38 -18.62 -5.34
CA PRO A 393 -5.19 -19.37 -4.10
C PRO A 393 -3.92 -19.01 -3.32
N VAL A 394 -2.90 -18.47 -3.98
CA VAL A 394 -1.68 -17.96 -3.33
C VAL A 394 -2.01 -16.90 -2.29
N TRP A 395 -3.03 -16.08 -2.57
CA TRP A 395 -3.50 -15.00 -1.70
C TRP A 395 -4.58 -15.44 -0.69
N ARG A 396 -4.77 -16.76 -0.48
CA ARG A 396 -5.75 -17.28 0.48
C ARG A 396 -5.48 -16.84 1.90
N GLY A 397 -4.22 -16.63 2.26
CA GLY A 397 -3.79 -16.11 3.56
C GLY A 397 -2.28 -16.04 3.65
N ASN A 398 -1.78 -15.47 4.75
CA ASN A 398 -0.33 -15.26 4.94
C ASN A 398 0.50 -16.55 4.81
N ARG A 399 -0.03 -17.70 5.27
CA ARG A 399 0.68 -18.97 5.20
C ARG A 399 0.89 -19.41 3.75
N ASP A 400 -0.20 -19.42 2.96
CA ASP A 400 -0.16 -19.88 1.57
C ASP A 400 0.75 -18.96 0.74
N LEU A 401 0.66 -17.65 0.98
CA LEU A 401 1.49 -16.65 0.31
C LEU A 401 2.99 -16.87 0.61
N VAL A 402 3.36 -16.99 1.90
CA VAL A 402 4.77 -17.19 2.30
C VAL A 402 5.32 -18.49 1.76
N LEU A 403 4.55 -19.61 1.83
CA LEU A 403 4.99 -20.89 1.30
C LEU A 403 5.22 -20.84 -0.20
N TRP A 404 4.28 -20.26 -0.95
CA TRP A 404 4.42 -20.10 -2.39
C TRP A 404 5.61 -19.19 -2.75
N SER A 405 5.78 -18.09 -2.04
CA SER A 405 6.89 -17.16 -2.31
C SER A 405 8.25 -17.80 -2.02
N LEU A 406 8.38 -18.54 -0.92
CA LEU A 406 9.62 -19.28 -0.62
C LEU A 406 9.93 -20.40 -1.63
N GLU A 407 8.89 -21.00 -2.22
CA GLU A 407 9.05 -22.02 -3.26
C GLU A 407 9.46 -21.41 -4.61
N THR A 408 8.86 -20.26 -4.97
CA THR A 408 9.08 -19.63 -6.27
C THR A 408 10.24 -18.63 -6.28
N HIS A 409 10.50 -17.97 -5.14
CA HIS A 409 11.51 -16.94 -4.96
C HIS A 409 12.30 -17.17 -3.64
N PRO A 410 13.04 -18.29 -3.52
CA PRO A 410 13.79 -18.62 -2.30
C PRO A 410 14.92 -17.62 -2.00
N GLU A 411 15.24 -16.75 -2.94
CA GLU A 411 16.20 -15.65 -2.77
C GLU A 411 15.56 -14.39 -2.15
N SER A 412 14.23 -14.36 -1.89
CA SER A 412 13.58 -13.19 -1.31
C SER A 412 13.81 -13.12 0.20
N TYR A 413 14.62 -12.15 0.64
CA TYR A 413 14.87 -11.91 2.05
C TYR A 413 13.59 -11.56 2.83
N ARG A 414 12.63 -10.88 2.20
CA ARG A 414 11.35 -10.49 2.82
C ARG A 414 10.46 -11.69 3.10
N GLU A 415 10.49 -12.68 2.25
CA GLU A 415 9.71 -13.91 2.46
C GLU A 415 10.31 -14.72 3.61
N HIS A 416 11.64 -14.76 3.75
CA HIS A 416 12.29 -15.31 4.93
C HIS A 416 11.91 -14.54 6.21
N GLN A 417 11.83 -13.21 6.18
CA GLN A 417 11.31 -12.42 7.31
C GLN A 417 9.84 -12.74 7.61
N ALA A 418 8.99 -12.86 6.57
CA ALA A 418 7.59 -13.20 6.74
C ALA A 418 7.42 -14.61 7.34
N ALA A 419 8.23 -15.58 6.90
CA ALA A 419 8.31 -16.91 7.47
C ALA A 419 8.76 -16.87 8.94
N ALA A 420 9.79 -16.08 9.25
CA ALA A 420 10.26 -15.91 10.62
C ALA A 420 9.15 -15.36 11.54
N ARG A 421 8.42 -14.32 11.10
CA ARG A 421 7.26 -13.79 11.85
C ARG A 421 6.15 -14.82 12.04
N ALA A 422 5.91 -15.67 11.05
CA ALA A 422 4.92 -16.75 11.17
C ALA A 422 5.36 -17.81 12.20
N LEU A 423 6.65 -18.18 12.20
CA LEU A 423 7.23 -19.13 13.16
C LEU A 423 7.26 -18.58 14.58
N VAL A 424 7.55 -17.27 14.78
CA VAL A 424 7.42 -16.59 16.08
C VAL A 424 5.99 -16.74 16.63
N ARG A 425 4.98 -16.46 15.80
CA ARG A 425 3.56 -16.61 16.20
C ARG A 425 3.18 -18.07 16.51
N ALA A 426 3.82 -19.03 15.87
CA ALA A 426 3.64 -20.45 16.12
C ALA A 426 4.44 -20.97 17.33
N GLY A 427 5.29 -20.14 17.95
CA GLY A 427 6.14 -20.52 19.08
C GLY A 427 7.44 -21.23 18.69
N ASP A 428 7.74 -21.39 17.40
CA ASP A 428 9.03 -21.95 16.92
C ASP A 428 10.08 -20.86 16.79
N LEU A 429 10.64 -20.46 17.93
CA LEU A 429 11.69 -19.46 17.96
C LEU A 429 12.96 -19.90 17.20
N ALA A 430 13.34 -21.18 17.32
CA ALA A 430 14.56 -21.66 16.67
C ALA A 430 14.44 -21.62 15.14
N GLY A 431 13.28 -22.02 14.61
CA GLY A 431 12.95 -21.89 13.21
C GLY A 431 12.92 -20.42 12.77
N ALA A 432 12.31 -19.55 13.57
CA ALA A 432 12.22 -18.13 13.28
C ALA A 432 13.61 -17.47 13.15
N LEU A 433 14.51 -17.71 14.10
CA LEU A 433 15.86 -17.15 14.06
C LEU A 433 16.66 -17.65 12.86
N ARG A 434 16.52 -18.93 12.47
CA ARG A 434 17.15 -19.44 11.23
C ARG A 434 16.62 -18.71 9.99
N GLN A 435 15.33 -18.39 9.93
CA GLN A 435 14.76 -17.66 8.80
C GLN A 435 15.24 -16.19 8.78
N TYR A 436 15.39 -15.55 9.95
CA TYR A 436 15.99 -14.22 10.01
C TYR A 436 17.44 -14.24 9.55
N ASP A 437 18.25 -15.24 9.97
CA ASP A 437 19.64 -15.36 9.54
C ASP A 437 19.77 -15.53 8.02
N LEU A 438 18.91 -16.37 7.40
CA LEU A 438 18.84 -16.49 5.94
C LEU A 438 18.47 -15.14 5.28
N ALA A 439 17.51 -14.41 5.85
CA ALA A 439 17.16 -13.09 5.35
C ALA A 439 18.36 -12.12 5.40
N PHE A 440 19.20 -12.18 6.43
CA PHE A 440 20.39 -11.34 6.58
C PHE A 440 21.53 -11.75 5.67
N GLU A 441 21.66 -13.04 5.34
CA GLU A 441 22.61 -13.52 4.32
C GLU A 441 22.24 -12.99 2.94
N LEU A 442 20.95 -12.98 2.61
CA LEU A 442 20.45 -12.46 1.34
C LEU A 442 20.52 -10.93 1.27
N TYR A 443 20.07 -10.24 2.32
CA TYR A 443 20.06 -8.78 2.36
C TYR A 443 20.44 -8.23 3.75
N PRO A 444 21.72 -7.92 3.98
CA PRO A 444 22.21 -7.50 5.30
C PRO A 444 21.97 -6.02 5.64
N LEU A 445 21.25 -5.26 4.81
CA LEU A 445 21.10 -3.81 4.97
C LEU A 445 19.76 -3.39 5.57
N ASP A 446 18.88 -4.32 5.92
CA ASP A 446 17.59 -4.03 6.55
C ASP A 446 17.72 -3.96 8.08
N HIS A 447 17.99 -2.75 8.59
CA HIS A 447 18.12 -2.52 10.04
C HIS A 447 16.84 -2.82 10.82
N TYR A 448 15.65 -2.66 10.22
CA TYR A 448 14.38 -3.01 10.88
C TYR A 448 14.24 -4.50 11.09
N ALA A 449 14.66 -5.31 10.13
CA ALA A 449 14.65 -6.77 10.25
C ALA A 449 15.53 -7.25 11.42
N TYR A 450 16.68 -6.63 11.62
CA TYR A 450 17.51 -6.92 12.79
C TYR A 450 16.83 -6.58 14.10
N VAL A 451 16.08 -5.46 14.17
CA VAL A 451 15.30 -5.10 15.36
C VAL A 451 14.14 -6.08 15.60
N GLU A 452 13.45 -6.53 14.55
CA GLU A 452 12.42 -7.57 14.65
C GLU A 452 13.00 -8.90 15.17
N ALA A 453 14.11 -9.34 14.62
CA ALA A 453 14.81 -10.55 15.05
C ALA A 453 15.27 -10.44 16.51
N ALA A 454 15.75 -9.27 16.91
CA ALA A 454 16.12 -9.00 18.30
C ALA A 454 14.91 -9.06 19.24
N SER A 455 13.77 -8.50 18.84
CA SER A 455 12.53 -8.62 19.63
C SER A 455 12.12 -10.08 19.81
N ALA A 456 12.12 -10.86 18.73
CA ALA A 456 11.81 -12.30 18.81
C ALA A 456 12.78 -13.06 19.72
N ALA A 457 14.07 -12.75 19.62
CA ALA A 457 15.10 -13.35 20.48
C ALA A 457 14.91 -12.99 21.96
N LEU A 458 14.53 -11.75 22.27
CA LEU A 458 14.22 -11.28 23.63
C LEU A 458 13.00 -12.00 24.21
N ASP A 459 11.93 -12.09 23.43
CA ASP A 459 10.69 -12.75 23.84
C ASP A 459 10.92 -14.25 24.12
N GLY A 460 11.93 -14.84 23.45
CA GLY A 460 12.43 -16.19 23.72
C GLY A 460 13.57 -16.30 24.73
N GLY A 461 13.88 -15.23 25.48
CA GLY A 461 14.92 -15.23 26.53
C GLY A 461 16.37 -15.27 26.01
N ARG A 462 16.59 -15.12 24.69
CA ARG A 462 17.95 -15.16 24.09
C ARG A 462 18.59 -13.78 24.02
N VAL A 463 18.83 -13.17 25.16
CA VAL A 463 19.31 -11.77 25.29
C VAL A 463 20.61 -11.53 24.53
N ARG A 464 21.58 -12.46 24.57
CA ARG A 464 22.87 -12.29 23.86
C ARG A 464 22.68 -12.21 22.34
N VAL A 465 21.79 -13.05 21.78
CA VAL A 465 21.47 -13.04 20.35
C VAL A 465 20.79 -11.73 19.97
N ALA A 466 19.86 -11.27 20.80
CA ALA A 466 19.18 -10.00 20.59
C ALA A 466 20.16 -8.82 20.55
N LEU A 467 21.09 -8.75 21.50
CA LEU A 467 22.12 -7.70 21.53
C LEU A 467 23.06 -7.75 20.31
N ASP A 468 23.34 -8.94 19.76
CA ASP A 468 24.11 -9.04 18.52
C ASP A 468 23.35 -8.45 17.32
N TYR A 469 22.09 -8.80 17.15
CA TYR A 469 21.23 -8.21 16.12
C TYR A 469 21.10 -6.69 16.27
N LEU A 470 20.90 -6.19 17.49
CA LEU A 470 20.79 -4.75 17.74
C LEU A 470 22.10 -3.99 17.42
N ARG A 471 23.27 -4.58 17.72
CA ARG A 471 24.56 -3.99 17.31
C ARG A 471 24.70 -3.93 15.78
N ARG A 472 24.15 -4.90 15.04
CA ARG A 472 24.11 -4.87 13.57
C ARG A 472 23.16 -3.79 13.08
N ALA A 473 21.97 -3.65 13.68
CA ALA A 473 21.00 -2.58 13.36
C ALA A 473 21.61 -1.18 13.60
N GLU A 474 22.29 -0.97 14.73
CA GLU A 474 22.91 0.31 15.08
C GLU A 474 24.02 0.72 14.09
N ARG A 475 24.80 -0.24 13.58
CA ARG A 475 25.82 0.03 12.54
C ARG A 475 25.21 0.49 11.22
N LEU A 476 24.00 0.06 10.91
CA LEU A 476 23.28 0.44 9.68
C LEU A 476 22.61 1.80 9.83
N ASP A 477 21.96 2.04 10.96
CA ASP A 477 21.34 3.33 11.29
C ASP A 477 21.51 3.63 12.79
N SER A 478 22.46 4.50 13.10
CA SER A 478 22.73 4.94 14.47
C SER A 478 21.74 5.98 15.00
N ALA A 479 20.82 6.50 14.17
CA ALA A 479 19.83 7.50 14.53
C ALA A 479 18.41 6.91 14.72
N LEU A 480 18.26 5.59 14.67
CA LEU A 480 16.99 4.93 14.84
C LEU A 480 16.64 4.79 16.34
N ALA A 481 15.64 5.55 16.78
CA ALA A 481 15.17 5.51 18.18
C ALA A 481 14.74 4.10 18.61
N LEU A 482 14.13 3.32 17.70
CA LEU A 482 13.69 1.95 17.96
C LEU A 482 14.84 1.03 18.34
N THR A 483 15.98 1.11 17.66
CA THR A 483 17.20 0.33 18.00
C THR A 483 17.68 0.64 19.42
N GLU A 484 17.75 1.93 19.77
CA GLU A 484 18.14 2.37 21.12
C GLU A 484 17.15 1.90 22.20
N THR A 485 15.86 1.98 21.92
CA THR A 485 14.78 1.50 22.82
C THR A 485 14.91 0.00 23.05
N MET A 486 15.10 -0.78 21.98
CA MET A 486 15.23 -2.24 22.08
C MET A 486 16.55 -2.67 22.74
N THR A 487 17.63 -1.92 22.55
CA THR A 487 18.91 -2.16 23.25
C THR A 487 18.76 -1.93 24.73
N ALA A 488 18.10 -0.83 25.14
CA ALA A 488 17.79 -0.58 26.54
C ALA A 488 16.93 -1.69 27.14
N ARG A 489 15.90 -2.18 26.41
CA ARG A 489 15.06 -3.31 26.82
C ARG A 489 15.90 -4.58 27.01
N ALA A 490 16.77 -4.90 26.06
CA ALA A 490 17.65 -6.07 26.14
C ALA A 490 18.57 -6.04 27.37
N LEU A 491 19.19 -4.89 27.60
CA LEU A 491 20.10 -4.68 28.73
C LEU A 491 19.35 -4.72 30.08
N LEU A 492 18.15 -4.16 30.16
CA LEU A 492 17.29 -4.28 31.35
C LEU A 492 16.88 -5.73 31.61
N THR A 493 16.61 -6.51 30.57
CA THR A 493 16.30 -7.95 30.69
C THR A 493 17.53 -8.75 31.17
N ALA A 494 18.76 -8.23 30.93
CA ALA A 494 20.01 -8.78 31.45
C ALA A 494 20.42 -8.21 32.82
N ASP A 495 19.53 -7.52 33.52
CA ASP A 495 19.81 -6.81 34.79
C ASP A 495 20.95 -5.77 34.70
N SER A 496 21.28 -5.29 33.52
CA SER A 496 22.34 -4.30 33.25
C SER A 496 21.76 -2.88 33.15
N GLY A 497 21.05 -2.42 34.18
CA GLY A 497 20.37 -1.14 34.20
C GLY A 497 21.30 0.07 33.96
N ALA A 498 22.55 0.01 34.46
CA ALA A 498 23.55 1.06 34.25
C ALA A 498 23.94 1.19 32.77
N GLU A 499 24.08 0.07 32.06
CA GLU A 499 24.39 0.06 30.63
C GLU A 499 23.15 0.42 29.78
N ALA A 500 21.92 0.11 30.25
CA ALA A 500 20.68 0.46 29.57
C ALA A 500 20.43 1.98 29.55
N LEU A 501 20.83 2.71 30.61
CA LEU A 501 20.50 4.12 30.80
C LEU A 501 20.98 5.04 29.66
N PRO A 502 22.21 4.98 29.14
CA PRO A 502 22.64 5.80 28.01
C PRO A 502 21.81 5.55 26.75
N HIS A 503 21.46 4.30 26.44
CA HIS A 503 20.61 3.94 25.31
C HIS A 503 19.18 4.48 25.48
N ALA A 504 18.57 4.31 26.64
CA ALA A 504 17.26 4.84 26.94
C ALA A 504 17.19 6.38 26.85
N ARG A 505 18.23 7.08 27.34
CA ARG A 505 18.35 8.54 27.18
C ARG A 505 18.45 8.96 25.70
N ARG A 506 19.18 8.19 24.89
CA ARG A 506 19.34 8.45 23.46
C ARG A 506 18.03 8.18 22.74
N ALA A 507 17.30 7.11 23.04
CA ALA A 507 15.99 6.82 22.50
C ALA A 507 14.99 7.99 22.71
N VAL A 508 14.90 8.53 23.94
CA VAL A 508 14.03 9.67 24.24
C VAL A 508 14.47 10.96 23.55
N ARG A 509 15.77 11.17 23.31
CA ARG A 509 16.23 12.32 22.52
C ARG A 509 15.82 12.21 21.06
N LEU A 510 15.89 11.01 20.49
CA LEU A 510 15.54 10.74 19.08
C LEU A 510 14.00 10.73 18.87
N ALA A 511 13.25 10.21 19.84
CA ALA A 511 11.79 10.11 19.77
C ALA A 511 11.13 10.58 21.10
N PRO A 512 11.05 11.89 21.36
CA PRO A 512 10.62 12.43 22.66
C PRO A 512 9.13 12.20 22.98
N ARG A 513 8.33 11.77 21.99
CA ARG A 513 6.90 11.44 22.16
C ARG A 513 6.64 9.93 22.12
N ASP A 514 7.70 9.11 21.97
CA ASP A 514 7.57 7.66 21.98
C ASP A 514 7.42 7.17 23.43
N VAL A 515 6.32 6.47 23.69
CA VAL A 515 5.96 5.98 25.02
C VAL A 515 6.89 4.85 25.49
N GLU A 516 7.37 4.02 24.54
CA GLU A 516 8.24 2.90 24.87
C GLU A 516 9.66 3.37 25.19
N ALA A 517 10.16 4.38 24.47
CA ALA A 517 11.42 5.04 24.80
C ALA A 517 11.36 5.68 26.20
N ALA A 518 10.25 6.38 26.53
CA ALA A 518 10.04 6.95 27.87
C ALA A 518 9.97 5.84 28.94
N ARG A 519 9.32 4.71 28.64
CA ARG A 519 9.22 3.57 29.55
C ARG A 519 10.58 2.94 29.83
N MET A 520 11.41 2.76 28.80
CA MET A 520 12.78 2.26 28.98
C MET A 520 13.63 3.21 29.80
N LEU A 521 13.48 4.54 29.60
CA LEU A 521 14.19 5.52 30.41
C LEU A 521 13.77 5.46 31.89
N ALA A 522 12.47 5.44 32.18
CA ALA A 522 11.96 5.32 33.55
C ALA A 522 12.45 4.03 34.21
N ALA A 523 12.38 2.90 33.51
CA ALA A 523 12.85 1.61 34.00
C ALA A 523 14.38 1.61 34.28
N SER A 524 15.20 2.16 33.37
CA SER A 524 16.66 2.24 33.56
C SER A 524 17.05 3.14 34.72
N LEU A 525 16.34 4.27 34.92
CA LEU A 525 16.55 5.16 36.04
C LEU A 525 16.15 4.47 37.37
N ALA A 526 15.04 3.75 37.40
CA ALA A 526 14.63 2.98 38.58
C ALA A 526 15.64 1.88 38.92
N ALA A 527 16.10 1.11 37.91
CA ALA A 527 17.11 0.06 38.08
C ALA A 527 18.46 0.60 38.62
N THR A 528 18.79 1.87 38.32
CA THR A 528 19.99 2.54 38.82
C THR A 528 19.77 3.32 40.14
N GLY A 529 18.62 3.14 40.80
CA GLY A 529 18.29 3.78 42.08
C GLY A 529 17.85 5.25 41.98
N GLN A 530 17.75 5.83 40.79
CA GLN A 530 17.40 7.23 40.55
C GLN A 530 15.86 7.39 40.54
N ARG A 531 15.21 7.10 41.69
CA ARG A 531 13.74 6.98 41.81
C ARG A 531 12.98 8.24 41.41
N ASP A 532 13.41 9.41 41.88
CA ASP A 532 12.73 10.68 41.54
C ASP A 532 12.85 11.03 40.06
N SER A 533 14.02 10.77 39.47
CA SER A 533 14.24 10.95 38.05
C SER A 533 13.37 10.01 37.22
N ALA A 534 13.15 8.76 37.66
CA ALA A 534 12.29 7.81 36.96
C ALA A 534 10.83 8.29 36.93
N ILE A 535 10.34 8.88 38.00
CA ILE A 535 9.00 9.48 38.09
C ILE A 535 8.92 10.72 37.17
N ALA A 536 9.94 11.58 37.17
CA ALA A 536 9.99 12.82 36.40
C ALA A 536 9.96 12.60 34.86
N VAL A 537 10.23 11.39 34.38
CA VAL A 537 10.10 11.05 32.97
C VAL A 537 8.69 11.31 32.43
N TRP A 538 7.67 10.99 33.19
CA TRP A 538 6.27 11.02 32.75
C TRP A 538 5.68 12.43 32.59
N PRO A 539 5.84 13.36 33.53
CA PRO A 539 5.51 14.76 33.30
C PRO A 539 6.26 15.35 32.09
N ALA A 540 7.55 15.02 31.95
CA ALA A 540 8.34 15.47 30.82
C ALA A 540 7.87 14.88 29.48
N PHE A 541 7.43 13.63 29.47
CA PHE A 541 6.82 12.99 28.28
C PHE A 541 5.54 13.71 27.87
N ARG A 542 4.62 13.99 28.81
CA ARG A 542 3.37 14.72 28.54
C ARG A 542 3.63 16.16 28.07
N SER A 543 4.56 16.87 28.65
CA SER A 543 4.90 18.25 28.27
C SER A 543 5.49 18.36 26.87
N ARG A 544 6.10 17.29 26.35
CA ARG A 544 6.62 17.20 24.99
C ARG A 544 5.58 16.75 23.96
N GLY A 545 4.31 16.62 24.36
CA GLY A 545 3.20 16.21 23.50
C GLY A 545 3.02 14.70 23.37
N GLY A 546 3.55 13.92 24.28
CA GLY A 546 3.22 12.51 24.45
C GLY A 546 1.78 12.33 24.91
N SER A 547 1.20 11.14 24.67
CA SER A 547 -0.18 10.81 25.03
C SER A 547 -0.44 11.06 26.54
N PRO A 548 -1.39 11.93 26.92
CA PRO A 548 -1.71 12.16 28.32
C PRO A 548 -2.20 10.89 29.04
N PHE A 549 -3.05 10.10 28.38
CA PHE A 549 -3.52 8.82 28.92
C PHE A 549 -2.36 7.87 29.24
N GLU A 550 -1.48 7.62 28.27
CA GLU A 550 -0.32 6.74 28.44
C GLU A 550 0.65 7.27 29.49
N GLY A 551 0.89 8.57 29.50
CA GLY A 551 1.78 9.21 30.46
C GLY A 551 1.30 9.03 31.90
N TRP A 552 0.01 9.23 32.18
CA TRP A 552 -0.55 9.02 33.52
C TRP A 552 -0.62 7.53 33.92
N LEU A 553 -0.98 6.67 32.94
CA LEU A 553 -1.08 5.23 33.16
C LEU A 553 0.26 4.61 33.57
N LEU A 554 1.33 4.99 32.86
CA LEU A 554 2.67 4.46 33.12
C LEU A 554 3.36 5.14 34.30
N GLU A 555 3.01 6.40 34.60
CA GLU A 555 3.40 7.04 35.85
C GLU A 555 2.82 6.28 37.08
N ALA A 556 1.54 5.90 37.03
CA ALA A 556 0.90 5.08 38.06
C ALA A 556 1.64 3.75 38.23
N SER A 557 1.96 3.05 37.13
CA SER A 557 2.73 1.80 37.18
C SER A 557 4.14 1.99 37.77
N THR A 558 4.83 3.07 37.40
CA THR A 558 6.17 3.40 37.91
C THR A 558 6.13 3.70 39.42
N LEU A 559 5.19 4.51 39.86
CA LEU A 559 5.00 4.86 41.27
C LEU A 559 4.66 3.63 42.13
N ALA A 560 3.79 2.76 41.65
CA ALA A 560 3.45 1.50 42.30
C ALA A 560 4.70 0.59 42.43
N GLY A 561 5.49 0.44 41.39
CA GLY A 561 6.74 -0.32 41.40
C GLY A 561 7.81 0.27 42.34
N LEU A 562 7.80 1.57 42.58
CA LEU A 562 8.69 2.26 43.50
C LEU A 562 8.18 2.34 44.97
N GLY A 563 7.05 1.67 45.28
CA GLY A 563 6.48 1.62 46.61
C GLY A 563 5.81 2.94 47.07
N GLN A 564 5.20 3.68 46.14
CA GLN A 564 4.46 4.92 46.40
C GLN A 564 2.96 4.77 46.05
N PRO A 565 2.20 3.90 46.77
CA PRO A 565 0.85 3.50 46.38
C PRO A 565 -0.16 4.67 46.36
N ALA A 566 -0.10 5.60 47.29
CA ALA A 566 -1.02 6.75 47.31
C ALA A 566 -0.87 7.67 46.10
N ARG A 567 0.38 7.90 45.67
CA ARG A 567 0.65 8.68 44.43
C ARG A 567 0.30 7.88 43.19
N ALA A 568 0.50 6.56 43.20
CA ALA A 568 0.12 5.67 42.10
C ALA A 568 -1.41 5.70 41.87
N GLU A 569 -2.22 5.68 42.93
CA GLU A 569 -3.68 5.79 42.85
C GLU A 569 -4.12 7.13 42.27
N SER A 570 -3.49 8.24 42.68
CA SER A 570 -3.78 9.56 42.11
C SER A 570 -3.47 9.63 40.62
N ALA A 571 -2.32 9.12 40.17
CA ALA A 571 -1.95 9.08 38.78
C ALA A 571 -2.88 8.16 37.97
N PHE A 572 -3.28 7.01 38.53
CA PHE A 572 -4.23 6.09 37.92
C PHE A 572 -5.61 6.73 37.73
N ALA A 573 -6.11 7.49 38.71
CA ALA A 573 -7.36 8.21 38.58
C ALA A 573 -7.32 9.23 37.41
N GLN A 574 -6.20 9.93 37.22
CA GLN A 574 -6.03 10.81 36.05
C GLN A 574 -6.06 10.03 34.70
N ALA A 575 -5.41 8.85 34.64
CA ALA A 575 -5.47 8.00 33.46
C ALA A 575 -6.90 7.51 33.20
N ALA A 576 -7.65 7.12 34.23
CA ALA A 576 -9.01 6.62 34.08
C ALA A 576 -9.99 7.67 33.50
N HIS A 577 -9.79 8.97 33.82
CA HIS A 577 -10.55 10.06 33.20
C HIS A 577 -10.23 10.30 31.74
N LEU A 578 -9.05 9.87 31.28
CA LEU A 578 -8.55 10.12 29.91
C LEU A 578 -8.60 8.87 29.03
N VAL A 579 -9.16 7.75 29.51
CA VAL A 579 -9.15 6.47 28.79
C VAL A 579 -9.88 6.60 27.45
N PRO A 580 -9.23 6.23 26.34
CA PRO A 580 -9.87 6.16 25.04
C PRO A 580 -11.01 5.14 25.01
N SER A 581 -11.95 5.29 24.07
CA SER A 581 -13.11 4.40 23.95
C SER A 581 -12.79 3.01 23.39
N ASP A 582 -11.54 2.74 23.01
CA ASP A 582 -11.12 1.45 22.47
C ASP A 582 -10.94 0.37 23.55
N SER A 583 -11.05 -0.90 23.13
CA SER A 583 -10.94 -2.05 24.03
C SER A 583 -9.53 -2.26 24.56
N THR A 584 -8.50 -1.91 23.78
CA THR A 584 -7.08 -2.07 24.13
C THR A 584 -6.69 -1.13 25.28
N ALA A 585 -7.08 0.16 25.17
CA ALA A 585 -6.84 1.13 26.22
C ALA A 585 -7.53 0.70 27.55
N ARG A 586 -8.77 0.19 27.47
CA ARG A 586 -9.48 -0.33 28.65
C ARG A 586 -8.81 -1.56 29.26
N ALA A 587 -8.30 -2.49 28.45
CA ALA A 587 -7.56 -3.64 28.92
C ALA A 587 -6.25 -3.23 29.62
N ARG A 588 -5.51 -2.26 29.05
CA ARG A 588 -4.29 -1.71 29.65
C ARG A 588 -4.58 -0.99 30.98
N LEU A 589 -5.66 -0.21 31.03
CA LEU A 589 -6.12 0.43 32.27
C LEU A 589 -6.39 -0.62 33.35
N ALA A 590 -7.12 -1.70 33.04
CA ALA A 590 -7.41 -2.80 33.96
C ALA A 590 -6.14 -3.50 34.47
N ALA A 591 -5.17 -3.74 33.58
CA ALA A 591 -3.89 -4.34 33.94
C ALA A 591 -3.09 -3.49 34.92
N VAL A 592 -3.01 -2.16 34.71
CA VAL A 592 -2.31 -1.24 35.62
C VAL A 592 -3.07 -1.09 36.93
N ARG A 593 -4.41 -1.12 36.95
CA ARG A 593 -5.21 -1.16 38.15
C ARG A 593 -4.78 -2.29 39.08
N SER A 594 -4.67 -3.50 38.54
CA SER A 594 -4.19 -4.66 39.32
C SER A 594 -2.77 -4.48 39.88
N ILE A 595 -1.88 -3.71 39.21
CA ILE A 595 -0.55 -3.39 39.73
C ILE A 595 -0.65 -2.42 40.93
N VAL A 596 -1.46 -1.36 40.78
CA VAL A 596 -1.65 -0.34 41.83
C VAL A 596 -2.30 -0.96 43.07
N GLU A 597 -3.35 -1.77 42.91
CA GLU A 597 -4.03 -2.48 44.01
C GLU A 597 -3.07 -3.40 44.79
N ARG A 598 -2.22 -4.17 44.08
CA ARG A 598 -1.19 -5.00 44.75
C ARG A 598 -0.14 -4.19 45.49
N ALA A 599 0.18 -2.98 45.05
CA ALA A 599 1.12 -2.10 45.73
C ALA A 599 0.54 -1.49 47.02
N GLN A 600 -0.78 -1.41 47.18
CA GLN A 600 -1.47 -0.95 48.40
C GLN A 600 -1.48 -2.01 49.52
N VAL A 601 -1.38 -3.28 49.16
CA VAL A 601 -1.41 -4.42 50.09
C VAL A 601 -0.02 -4.78 50.64
N ARG A 602 1.04 -4.32 49.98
CA ARG A 602 2.44 -4.47 50.42
C ARG A 602 2.88 -3.28 51.24
#